data_4a4e1a1e6f1f43d0ec97bfeba1fe0f8f
#
_entry.id   4a4e1a1e6f1f43d0ec97bfeba1fe0f8f
#
_cell.length_a   1.000
_cell.length_b   1.000
_cell.length_c   1.000
_cell.angle_alpha   90.00
_cell.angle_beta   90.00
_cell.angle_gamma   90.00
#
_symmetry.space_group_name_H-M   'P 1'
#
loop_
_entity.id
_entity.type
_entity.pdbx_description
1 polymer ?
#
loop_
_entity_poly.entity_id
_entity_poly.type
_entity_poly.pdbx_seq_one_letter_code
_entity_poly.pdbx_strand_id
1 'polypeptide(L)'
;MRYVLCVFSIHGVVMHEVSVALSLLEIIEGKCREEGFQAVDSIRVRVGRASGILPEAFSFAFEAVKKDTIAGEANFIIDLVPLGGLCSRCGNQFITKETYILECPACSSTSFRINQGYELELVELEVN
;
A
#
# COMPACT_ATOMS: atom_id res chain seq x y z
N MET A 1 -10.49 -18.28 6.88
CA MET A 1 -9.16 -18.71 6.42
C MET A 1 -8.33 -17.49 6.03
N ARG A 2 -7.09 -17.51 6.41
CA ARG A 2 -6.17 -16.42 6.12
C ARG A 2 -5.36 -16.74 4.87
N TYR A 3 -5.38 -15.84 3.92
CA TYR A 3 -4.62 -15.97 2.69
C TYR A 3 -3.58 -14.86 2.62
N VAL A 4 -2.30 -15.22 2.83
CA VAL A 4 -1.20 -14.27 2.76
C VAL A 4 -0.70 -14.24 1.32
N LEU A 5 -0.76 -13.08 0.71
CA LEU A 5 -0.33 -12.91 -0.69
C LEU A 5 1.15 -12.57 -0.75
N CYS A 6 1.81 -13.07 -1.79
CA CYS A 6 3.02 -12.40 -2.26
C CYS A 6 2.59 -11.00 -2.66
N VAL A 7 3.38 -10.00 -2.28
CA VAL A 7 3.05 -8.60 -2.46
C VAL A 7 2.64 -8.29 -3.90
N PHE A 8 1.45 -7.70 -4.07
CA PHE A 8 0.99 -7.19 -5.36
C PHE A 8 1.09 -5.67 -5.34
N SER A 9 1.91 -5.14 -6.23
CA SER A 9 1.96 -3.70 -6.43
C SER A 9 0.72 -3.23 -7.19
N ILE A 10 0.11 -2.18 -6.68
CA ILE A 10 -1.07 -1.57 -7.29
C ILE A 10 -0.57 -0.40 -8.12
N HIS A 11 -0.38 -0.60 -9.42
CA HIS A 11 0.15 0.41 -10.31
C HIS A 11 -0.90 0.98 -11.25
N GLY A 12 -0.79 2.25 -11.57
CA GLY A 12 -1.57 2.93 -12.57
C GLY A 12 -0.78 4.08 -13.16
N VAL A 13 -1.15 4.51 -14.36
CA VAL A 13 -0.47 5.61 -15.05
C VAL A 13 -0.78 6.95 -14.37
N VAL A 14 -2.01 7.11 -13.90
CA VAL A 14 -2.43 8.25 -13.09
C VAL A 14 -3.01 7.70 -11.79
N MET A 15 -2.31 7.95 -10.69
CA MET A 15 -2.65 7.40 -9.38
C MET A 15 -3.43 8.41 -8.58
N HIS A 16 -4.72 8.26 -8.49
CA HIS A 16 -5.54 8.92 -7.50
C HIS A 16 -6.39 7.87 -6.78
N GLU A 17 -6.92 8.24 -5.64
CA GLU A 17 -7.48 7.30 -4.66
C GLU A 17 -8.59 6.43 -5.22
N VAL A 18 -9.47 6.98 -6.07
CA VAL A 18 -10.56 6.20 -6.65
C VAL A 18 -10.04 5.17 -7.64
N SER A 19 -9.09 5.54 -8.50
CA SER A 19 -8.48 4.60 -9.46
C SER A 19 -7.76 3.48 -8.75
N VAL A 20 -7.04 3.79 -7.68
CA VAL A 20 -6.34 2.80 -6.87
C VAL A 20 -7.33 1.88 -6.19
N ALA A 21 -8.41 2.42 -5.64
CA ALA A 21 -9.45 1.62 -5.00
C ALA A 21 -10.09 0.63 -5.98
N LEU A 22 -10.40 1.08 -7.19
CA LEU A 22 -10.97 0.23 -8.22
C LEU A 22 -9.99 -0.85 -8.66
N SER A 23 -8.71 -0.50 -8.83
CA SER A 23 -7.67 -1.47 -9.19
C SER A 23 -7.49 -2.53 -8.10
N LEU A 24 -7.51 -2.11 -6.84
CA LEU A 24 -7.40 -3.03 -5.70
C LEU A 24 -8.59 -4.00 -5.68
N LEU A 25 -9.80 -3.49 -5.84
CA LEU A 25 -10.99 -4.32 -5.86
C LEU A 25 -10.93 -5.34 -6.99
N GLU A 26 -10.49 -4.93 -8.17
CA GLU A 26 -10.33 -5.81 -9.32
C GLU A 26 -9.35 -6.96 -9.05
N ILE A 27 -8.22 -6.64 -8.41
CA ILE A 27 -7.22 -7.65 -8.01
C ILE A 27 -7.85 -8.64 -7.03
N ILE A 28 -8.56 -8.15 -6.02
CA ILE A 28 -9.20 -8.99 -5.00
C ILE A 28 -10.27 -9.88 -5.63
N GLU A 29 -11.13 -9.33 -6.47
CA GLU A 29 -12.17 -10.10 -7.14
C GLU A 29 -11.58 -11.18 -8.04
N GLY A 30 -10.53 -10.84 -8.78
CA GLY A 30 -9.81 -11.80 -9.62
C GLY A 30 -9.22 -12.94 -8.81
N LYS A 31 -8.58 -12.62 -7.69
CA LYS A 31 -7.98 -13.64 -6.82
C LYS A 31 -9.04 -14.57 -6.21
N CYS A 32 -10.15 -14.01 -5.78
CA CYS A 32 -11.25 -14.80 -5.23
C CYS A 32 -11.86 -15.73 -6.27
N ARG A 33 -12.00 -15.29 -7.51
CA ARG A 33 -12.49 -16.14 -8.59
C ARG A 33 -11.54 -17.32 -8.86
N GLU A 34 -10.24 -17.03 -8.92
CA GLU A 34 -9.22 -18.07 -9.16
C GLU A 34 -9.25 -19.15 -8.10
N GLU A 35 -9.37 -18.75 -6.83
CA GLU A 35 -9.27 -19.67 -5.69
C GLU A 35 -10.62 -20.20 -5.20
N GLY A 36 -11.72 -19.68 -5.73
CA GLY A 36 -13.06 -20.13 -5.36
C GLY A 36 -13.56 -19.61 -4.01
N PHE A 37 -13.03 -18.50 -3.53
CA PHE A 37 -13.50 -17.89 -2.28
C PHE A 37 -14.85 -17.21 -2.48
N GLN A 38 -15.70 -17.27 -1.45
CA GLN A 38 -17.06 -16.75 -1.48
C GLN A 38 -17.22 -15.40 -0.80
N ALA A 39 -16.31 -15.07 0.11
CA ALA A 39 -16.38 -13.83 0.88
C ALA A 39 -14.98 -13.39 1.32
N VAL A 40 -14.82 -12.07 1.46
CA VAL A 40 -13.60 -11.47 2.00
C VAL A 40 -13.94 -10.84 3.34
N ASP A 41 -13.22 -11.23 4.39
CA ASP A 41 -13.45 -10.74 5.75
C ASP A 41 -12.53 -9.58 6.11
N SER A 42 -11.30 -9.55 5.59
CA SER A 42 -10.32 -8.52 5.90
C SER A 42 -9.34 -8.34 4.75
N ILE A 43 -8.93 -7.10 4.55
CA ILE A 43 -8.01 -6.70 3.49
C ILE A 43 -6.94 -5.82 4.13
N ARG A 44 -5.68 -6.20 4.00
CA ARG A 44 -4.57 -5.42 4.52
C ARG A 44 -3.68 -4.95 3.39
N VAL A 45 -3.44 -3.63 3.35
CA VAL A 45 -2.57 -3.00 2.35
C VAL A 45 -1.46 -2.22 3.03
N ARG A 46 -0.34 -2.04 2.34
CA ARG A 46 0.72 -1.12 2.75
C ARG A 46 0.73 0.08 1.82
N VAL A 47 0.76 1.26 2.41
CA VAL A 47 0.79 2.53 1.68
C VAL A 47 1.97 3.35 2.19
N GLY A 48 2.89 3.67 1.30
CA GLY A 48 4.03 4.51 1.65
C GLY A 48 3.63 5.96 1.82
N ARG A 49 4.23 6.64 2.79
CA ARG A 49 3.93 8.05 3.05
C ARG A 49 4.30 8.97 1.89
N ALA A 50 5.21 8.54 1.03
CA ALA A 50 5.62 9.28 -0.16
C ALA A 50 5.03 8.71 -1.45
N SER A 51 4.04 7.82 -1.35
CA SER A 51 3.40 7.19 -2.51
C SER A 51 2.53 8.15 -3.32
N GLY A 52 2.17 9.28 -2.75
CA GLY A 52 1.23 10.22 -3.36
C GLY A 52 -0.23 9.89 -3.07
N ILE A 53 -0.50 8.78 -2.40
CA ILE A 53 -1.85 8.36 -2.03
C ILE A 53 -2.15 8.82 -0.60
N LEU A 54 -3.24 9.57 -0.45
CA LEU A 54 -3.73 9.99 0.87
C LEU A 54 -4.50 8.83 1.50
N PRO A 55 -4.04 8.29 2.63
CA PRO A 55 -4.65 7.10 3.22
C PRO A 55 -6.14 7.26 3.54
N GLU A 56 -6.53 8.41 4.06
CA GLU A 56 -7.92 8.68 4.43
C GLU A 56 -8.82 8.71 3.20
N ALA A 57 -8.38 9.37 2.13
CA ALA A 57 -9.12 9.42 0.87
C ALA A 57 -9.18 8.06 0.21
N PHE A 58 -8.11 7.28 0.29
CA PHE A 58 -8.09 5.92 -0.22
C PHE A 58 -9.07 5.02 0.53
N SER A 59 -9.05 5.10 1.86
CA SER A 59 -9.98 4.34 2.70
C SER A 59 -11.43 4.68 2.37
N PHE A 60 -11.73 5.96 2.26
CA PHE A 60 -13.08 6.43 1.90
C PHE A 60 -13.51 5.89 0.52
N ALA A 61 -12.62 6.01 -0.48
CA ALA A 61 -12.91 5.55 -1.84
C ALA A 61 -13.13 4.04 -1.87
N PHE A 62 -12.29 3.28 -1.17
CA PHE A 62 -12.41 1.83 -1.15
C PHE A 62 -13.71 1.39 -0.47
N GLU A 63 -14.07 2.01 0.66
CA GLU A 63 -15.33 1.73 1.33
C GLU A 63 -16.54 1.97 0.40
N ALA A 64 -16.46 2.97 -0.47
CA ALA A 64 -17.52 3.27 -1.42
C ALA A 64 -17.60 2.23 -2.55
N VAL A 65 -16.47 1.86 -3.15
CA VAL A 65 -16.48 0.96 -4.31
C VAL A 65 -16.69 -0.51 -3.95
N LYS A 66 -16.38 -0.91 -2.72
CA LYS A 66 -16.54 -2.32 -2.32
C LYS A 66 -17.98 -2.72 -2.02
N LYS A 67 -18.88 -1.78 -1.87
CA LYS A 67 -20.30 -2.07 -1.58
C LYS A 67 -20.89 -2.98 -2.63
N ASP A 68 -21.70 -3.96 -2.18
CA ASP A 68 -22.35 -4.95 -3.04
C ASP A 68 -21.40 -5.84 -3.82
N THR A 69 -20.15 -5.93 -3.37
CA THR A 69 -19.14 -6.84 -3.94
C THR A 69 -18.80 -7.91 -2.93
N ILE A 70 -17.95 -8.87 -3.35
CA ILE A 70 -17.44 -9.92 -2.48
C ILE A 70 -16.70 -9.34 -1.25
N ALA A 71 -16.19 -8.13 -1.35
CA ALA A 71 -15.47 -7.42 -0.30
C ALA A 71 -16.34 -6.48 0.53
N GLY A 72 -17.67 -6.49 0.29
CA GLY A 72 -18.59 -5.51 0.89
C GLY A 72 -18.53 -5.42 2.41
N GLU A 73 -18.36 -6.55 3.08
CA GLU A 73 -18.33 -6.61 4.55
C GLU A 73 -16.90 -6.66 5.10
N ALA A 74 -15.88 -6.56 4.25
CA ALA A 74 -14.49 -6.69 4.66
C ALA A 74 -14.00 -5.48 5.46
N ASN A 75 -13.20 -5.75 6.48
CA ASN A 75 -12.43 -4.70 7.15
C ASN A 75 -11.26 -4.30 6.26
N PHE A 76 -11.09 -3.01 6.06
CA PHE A 76 -10.00 -2.48 5.25
C PHE A 76 -8.94 -1.86 6.15
N ILE A 77 -7.74 -2.42 6.15
CA ILE A 77 -6.65 -2.03 7.04
C ILE A 77 -5.50 -1.49 6.21
N ILE A 78 -5.09 -0.25 6.52
CA ILE A 78 -3.95 0.39 5.87
C ILE A 78 -2.80 0.48 6.87
N ASP A 79 -1.67 -0.12 6.52
CA ASP A 79 -0.42 0.05 7.26
C ASP A 79 0.41 1.09 6.52
N LEU A 80 0.75 2.18 7.21
CA LEU A 80 1.55 3.25 6.64
C LEU A 80 3.03 2.90 6.75
N VAL A 81 3.75 3.07 5.64
CA VAL A 81 5.20 2.85 5.60
C VAL A 81 5.90 4.20 5.54
N PRO A 82 6.74 4.54 6.52
CA PRO A 82 7.45 5.81 6.50
C PRO A 82 8.49 5.86 5.39
N LEU A 83 8.84 7.08 4.98
CA LEU A 83 9.89 7.30 4.01
C LEU A 83 11.24 7.00 4.67
N GLY A 84 12.08 6.23 4.00
CA GLY A 84 13.39 5.88 4.50
C GLY A 84 14.42 5.80 3.39
N GLY A 85 15.68 5.91 3.79
CA GLY A 85 16.78 5.88 2.86
C GLY A 85 18.05 5.27 3.43
N LEU A 86 18.99 5.00 2.54
CA LEU A 86 20.31 4.49 2.86
C LEU A 86 21.34 5.43 2.26
N CYS A 87 22.19 6.00 3.11
CA CYS A 87 23.26 6.88 2.65
C CYS A 87 24.34 6.07 1.95
N SER A 88 24.68 6.48 0.73
CA SER A 88 25.75 5.84 -0.05
C SER A 88 27.14 6.19 0.50
N ARG A 89 27.26 7.28 1.23
CA ARG A 89 28.54 7.77 1.73
C ARG A 89 28.91 7.19 3.09
N CYS A 90 28.01 7.29 4.08
CA CYS A 90 28.30 6.82 5.44
C CYS A 90 27.63 5.49 5.79
N GLY A 91 26.77 4.96 4.94
CA GLY A 91 26.08 3.70 5.19
C GLY A 91 24.94 3.78 6.19
N ASN A 92 24.61 4.98 6.67
CA ASN A 92 23.51 5.14 7.62
C ASN A 92 22.17 4.83 6.97
N GLN A 93 21.37 4.00 7.62
CA GLN A 93 19.99 3.72 7.24
C GLN A 93 19.09 4.55 8.14
N PHE A 94 18.14 5.27 7.56
CA PHE A 94 17.32 6.21 8.32
C PHE A 94 15.88 6.24 7.84
N ILE A 95 15.00 6.69 8.74
CA ILE A 95 13.58 6.83 8.51
C ILE A 95 13.20 8.26 8.89
N THR A 96 12.34 8.90 8.11
CA THR A 96 11.85 10.24 8.39
C THR A 96 10.32 10.25 8.47
N LYS A 97 9.78 11.24 9.18
CA LYS A 97 8.34 11.51 9.23
C LYS A 97 7.89 12.37 8.05
N GLU A 98 8.86 12.96 7.34
CA GLU A 98 8.59 13.81 6.19
C GLU A 98 8.25 12.97 4.95
N THR A 99 7.70 13.62 3.94
CA THR A 99 7.41 12.98 2.66
C THR A 99 8.53 13.16 1.64
N TYR A 100 9.65 13.73 2.07
CA TYR A 100 10.82 13.97 1.24
C TYR A 100 12.10 13.83 2.07
N ILE A 101 13.21 13.58 1.38
CA ILE A 101 14.54 13.51 1.99
C ILE A 101 15.44 14.49 1.23
N LEU A 102 16.07 15.41 1.96
CA LEU A 102 17.00 16.37 1.37
C LEU A 102 18.44 15.91 1.49
N GLU A 103 18.79 15.30 2.62
CA GLU A 103 20.16 14.86 2.90
C GLU A 103 20.17 13.77 3.97
N CYS A 104 21.29 13.07 4.06
CA CYS A 104 21.50 12.10 5.14
C CYS A 104 21.54 12.82 6.49
N PRO A 105 20.74 12.41 7.47
CA PRO A 105 20.71 13.07 8.78
C PRO A 105 22.00 12.86 9.60
N ALA A 106 22.82 11.87 9.23
CA ALA A 106 24.05 11.58 9.94
C ALA A 106 25.27 12.33 9.39
N CYS A 107 25.37 12.48 8.05
CA CYS A 107 26.57 13.07 7.43
C CYS A 107 26.28 14.20 6.45
N SER A 108 25.02 14.57 6.28
CA SER A 108 24.57 15.63 5.37
C SER A 108 24.86 15.39 3.89
N SER A 109 25.23 14.19 3.51
CA SER A 109 25.43 13.85 2.10
C SER A 109 24.12 13.86 1.34
N THR A 110 24.18 14.31 0.08
CA THR A 110 23.04 14.22 -0.83
C THR A 110 23.04 12.92 -1.64
N SER A 111 24.04 12.07 -1.43
CA SER A 111 24.16 10.76 -2.08
C SER A 111 23.49 9.68 -1.24
N PHE A 112 22.18 9.55 -1.38
CA PHE A 112 21.41 8.53 -0.69
C PHE A 112 20.45 7.87 -1.66
N ARG A 113 19.97 6.70 -1.28
CA ARG A 113 19.00 5.93 -2.03
C ARG A 113 17.75 5.72 -1.15
N ILE A 114 16.58 5.99 -1.69
CA ILE A 114 15.32 5.72 -0.98
C ILE A 114 15.05 4.23 -1.07
N ASN A 115 14.83 3.59 0.07
CA ASN A 115 14.58 2.16 0.16
C ASN A 115 13.20 1.79 0.70
N GLN A 116 12.41 2.76 1.13
CA GLN A 116 11.03 2.54 1.54
C GLN A 116 10.25 3.86 1.53
N GLY A 117 8.92 3.76 1.45
CA GLY A 117 8.03 4.92 1.53
C GLY A 117 7.19 5.15 0.28
N TYR A 118 7.39 4.37 -0.77
CA TYR A 118 6.60 4.47 -2.00
C TYR A 118 5.65 3.29 -2.20
N GLU A 119 5.52 2.43 -1.21
CA GLU A 119 4.70 1.22 -1.31
C GLU A 119 3.24 1.52 -1.61
N LEU A 120 2.65 0.68 -2.42
CA LEU A 120 1.22 0.62 -2.64
C LEU A 120 0.92 -0.84 -2.96
N GLU A 121 0.64 -1.62 -1.91
CA GLU A 121 0.70 -3.07 -1.97
C GLU A 121 -0.44 -3.73 -1.23
N LEU A 122 -1.06 -4.72 -1.86
CA LEU A 122 -1.96 -5.65 -1.19
C LEU A 122 -1.11 -6.76 -0.57
N VAL A 123 -1.17 -6.93 0.74
CA VAL A 123 -0.30 -7.87 1.45
C VAL A 123 -1.04 -9.06 2.07
N GLU A 124 -2.32 -8.90 2.40
CA GLU A 124 -3.05 -9.97 3.07
C GLU A 124 -4.55 -9.90 2.81
N LEU A 125 -5.16 -11.06 2.61
CA LEU A 125 -6.62 -11.23 2.57
C LEU A 125 -7.01 -12.29 3.57
N GLU A 126 -8.06 -12.04 4.35
CA GLU A 126 -8.76 -13.08 5.09
C GLU A 126 -10.03 -13.39 4.33
N VAL A 127 -10.23 -14.65 4.01
CA VAL A 127 -11.28 -15.08 3.08
C VAL A 127 -12.01 -16.33 3.59
N ASN A 128 -13.16 -16.56 3.02
CA ASN A 128 -13.96 -17.78 3.25
C ASN A 128 -14.27 -18.49 1.95
#